data_d9c0d5a87d2a26e0be59dbd755989d83
#
_entry.id   d9c0d5a87d2a26e0be59dbd755989d83
#
_cell.length_a   1.000
_cell.length_b   1.000
_cell.length_c   1.000
_cell.angle_alpha   90.00
_cell.angle_beta   90.00
_cell.angle_gamma   90.00
#
_symmetry.space_group_name_H-M   'P 1'
#
loop_
_entity.id
_entity.type
_entity.pdbx_description
1 polymer ?
#
loop_
_entity_poly.entity_id
_entity_poly.type
_entity_poly.pdbx_seq_one_letter_code
_entity_poly.pdbx_strand_id
1 'polypeptide(L)'
;DEETGDIYDREDWGLNFEITEVSPTGMTIRCTHSGGQQIGQLEIVDYSLSHDGKYLLLNDGFEFSPLTDHVILKADDVTEFTFDWSEPYGQVSSGEYELVLWIKDIYDESQKHPLMRNFYDTQIYTVRFTVS
;
A
#
# COMPACT_ATOMS: atom_id res chain seq x y z
N ASP A 1 -13.10 7.06 -11.29
CA ASP A 1 -13.17 7.24 -11.27
C ASP A 1 -13.16 7.54 -11.36
N GLU A 2 -12.80 7.58 -11.72
CA GLU A 2 -12.83 7.66 -11.75
C GLU A 2 -13.03 7.55 -11.51
N GLU A 3 -12.86 7.55 -11.86
CA GLU A 3 -13.07 7.23 -11.48
C GLU A 3 -13.50 6.84 -10.90
N THR A 4 -13.38 6.41 -10.85
CA THR A 4 -13.92 5.79 -10.25
C THR A 4 -14.41 5.89 -9.43
N GLY A 5 -14.42 6.17 -9.46
CA GLY A 5 -14.86 6.40 -8.52
C GLY A 5 -15.33 6.08 -7.88
N ASP A 6 -15.23 6.39 -7.91
CA ASP A 6 -15.63 5.69 -7.16
C ASP A 6 -17.04 5.71 -6.83
N ILE A 7 -17.79 4.81 -7.27
CA ILE A 7 -19.16 4.56 -6.99
C ILE A 7 -19.38 4.31 -5.53
N TYR A 8 -18.37 3.67 -4.94
CA TYR A 8 -18.39 3.41 -3.52
C TYR A 8 -17.56 4.47 -2.86
N ASP A 9 -18.09 5.18 -1.95
CA ASP A 9 -17.33 6.18 -1.24
C ASP A 9 -16.25 5.50 -0.46
N ARG A 10 -15.04 5.77 -0.88
CA ARG A 10 -13.88 5.27 -0.19
C ARG A 10 -13.66 6.13 1.03
N GLU A 11 -13.52 5.50 2.17
CA GLU A 11 -13.30 6.24 3.40
C GLU A 11 -11.96 6.94 3.35
N ASP A 12 -11.95 8.15 3.86
CA ASP A 12 -10.71 8.93 3.91
C ASP A 12 -9.93 8.52 5.13
N TRP A 13 -8.83 7.81 4.91
CA TRP A 13 -7.96 7.36 6.00
C TRP A 13 -6.86 8.37 6.32
N GLY A 14 -6.81 9.48 5.58
CA GLY A 14 -5.85 10.54 5.87
C GLY A 14 -4.41 10.17 5.54
N LEU A 15 -4.20 9.37 4.52
CA LEU A 15 -2.87 8.90 4.14
C LEU A 15 -2.33 9.68 2.95
N ASN A 16 -1.05 10.02 3.03
CA ASN A 16 -0.34 10.66 1.94
C ASN A 16 1.05 10.02 1.83
N PHE A 17 1.44 9.67 0.62
CA PHE A 17 2.70 8.97 0.37
C PHE A 17 3.66 9.83 -0.43
N GLU A 18 4.92 9.82 -0.03
CA GLU A 18 5.97 10.57 -0.69
C GLU A 18 7.17 9.65 -0.88
N ILE A 19 7.73 9.67 -2.09
CA ILE A 19 8.91 8.85 -2.39
C ILE A 19 10.14 9.63 -1.96
N THR A 20 11.01 9.01 -1.17
CA THR A 20 12.25 9.63 -0.72
C THR A 20 13.47 9.03 -1.38
N GLU A 21 13.38 7.76 -1.83
CA GLU A 21 14.53 7.09 -2.44
C GLU A 21 14.04 5.97 -3.33
N VAL A 22 14.70 5.77 -4.48
CA VAL A 22 14.36 4.70 -5.41
C VAL A 22 15.63 4.06 -5.92
N SER A 23 15.64 2.72 -6.02
CA SER A 23 16.70 1.96 -6.65
C SER A 23 16.07 0.81 -7.43
N PRO A 24 16.86 0.08 -8.27
CA PRO A 24 16.31 -1.06 -8.99
C PRO A 24 15.84 -2.21 -8.11
N THR A 25 16.28 -2.27 -6.86
CA THR A 25 15.92 -3.36 -5.96
C THR A 25 15.06 -2.92 -4.77
N GLY A 26 14.63 -1.67 -4.75
CA GLY A 26 13.79 -1.23 -3.63
C GLY A 26 13.50 0.25 -3.67
N MET A 27 12.77 0.71 -2.68
CA MET A 27 12.48 2.13 -2.54
C MET A 27 12.11 2.45 -1.10
N THR A 28 12.31 3.70 -0.74
CA THR A 28 11.90 4.22 0.57
C THR A 28 10.79 5.22 0.34
N ILE A 29 9.72 5.09 1.12
CA ILE A 29 8.64 6.06 1.07
C ILE A 29 8.34 6.56 2.46
N ARG A 30 7.72 7.73 2.49
CA ARG A 30 7.26 8.36 3.72
C ARG A 30 5.75 8.46 3.65
N CYS A 31 5.08 7.93 4.66
CA CYS A 31 3.64 8.00 4.75
C CYS A 31 3.26 8.94 5.88
N THR A 32 2.50 9.97 5.56
CA THR A 32 1.93 10.86 6.55
C THR A 32 0.50 10.44 6.79
N HIS A 33 0.17 10.18 8.06
CA HIS A 33 -1.17 9.72 8.44
C HIS A 33 -1.78 10.79 9.33
N SER A 34 -2.66 11.61 8.76
CA SER A 34 -3.26 12.73 9.51
C SER A 34 -4.51 12.33 10.29
N GLY A 35 -4.86 11.04 10.23
CA GLY A 35 -6.08 10.57 10.87
C GLY A 35 -7.25 10.69 9.93
N GLY A 36 -8.18 9.78 10.04
CA GLY A 36 -9.32 9.76 9.15
C GLY A 36 -10.45 8.93 9.71
N GLN A 37 -11.16 8.28 8.81
CA GLN A 37 -12.37 7.55 9.15
C GLN A 37 -12.14 6.07 9.51
N GLN A 38 -10.89 5.65 9.61
CA GLN A 38 -10.59 4.27 9.96
C GLN A 38 -11.11 3.96 11.37
N ILE A 39 -11.41 2.68 11.59
CA ILE A 39 -11.92 2.20 12.87
C ILE A 39 -10.79 1.83 13.82
N GLY A 40 -9.82 1.12 13.30
CA GLY A 40 -8.70 0.63 14.11
C GLY A 40 -7.38 1.17 13.63
N GLN A 41 -6.37 0.31 13.60
CA GLN A 41 -5.04 0.70 13.20
C GLN A 41 -4.76 0.29 11.77
N LEU A 42 -4.27 1.24 10.97
CA LEU A 42 -3.95 0.96 9.58
C LEU A 42 -2.60 0.26 9.47
N GLU A 43 -2.53 -0.74 8.59
CA GLU A 43 -1.29 -1.47 8.36
C GLU A 43 -1.16 -1.77 6.88
N ILE A 44 0.06 -1.62 6.35
CA ILE A 44 0.35 -2.08 5.00
C ILE A 44 0.56 -3.58 5.10
N VAL A 45 -0.34 -4.34 4.49
CA VAL A 45 -0.31 -5.81 4.61
C VAL A 45 0.34 -6.49 3.43
N ASP A 46 0.47 -5.78 2.31
CA ASP A 46 1.10 -6.33 1.12
C ASP A 46 1.44 -5.23 0.14
N TYR A 47 2.29 -5.55 -0.83
CA TYR A 47 2.57 -4.65 -1.93
C TYR A 47 2.86 -5.46 -3.19
N SER A 48 2.76 -4.80 -4.34
CA SER A 48 3.11 -5.37 -5.63
C SER A 48 3.72 -4.28 -6.48
N LEU A 49 4.46 -4.70 -7.51
CA LEU A 49 4.97 -3.78 -8.51
C LEU A 49 4.19 -3.99 -9.80
N SER A 50 3.88 -2.91 -10.51
CA SER A 50 3.27 -3.02 -11.81
C SER A 50 3.98 -2.12 -12.80
N HIS A 51 3.85 -2.48 -14.08
CA HIS A 51 4.49 -1.77 -15.19
C HIS A 51 3.53 -1.83 -16.37
N ASP A 52 3.19 -0.69 -16.93
CA ASP A 52 2.26 -0.60 -18.05
C ASP A 52 0.93 -1.29 -17.75
N GLY A 53 0.45 -1.14 -16.52
CA GLY A 53 -0.83 -1.68 -16.13
C GLY A 53 -0.84 -3.16 -15.82
N LYS A 54 0.32 -3.80 -15.80
CA LYS A 54 0.42 -5.23 -15.53
C LYS A 54 1.31 -5.47 -14.32
N TYR A 55 0.85 -6.36 -13.45
CA TYR A 55 1.65 -6.75 -12.30
C TYR A 55 2.88 -7.54 -12.75
N LEU A 56 4.02 -7.24 -12.12
CA LEU A 56 5.23 -8.02 -12.37
C LEU A 56 5.09 -9.39 -11.71
N LEU A 57 5.71 -10.38 -12.33
CA LEU A 57 5.70 -11.73 -11.79
C LEU A 57 6.69 -11.82 -10.64
N LEU A 58 6.27 -12.52 -9.60
CA LEU A 58 7.14 -12.80 -8.47
C LEU A 58 8.12 -13.93 -8.84
N ASN A 59 9.31 -13.86 -8.27
CA ASN A 59 10.29 -14.93 -8.41
C ASN A 59 9.80 -16.19 -7.71
N ASP A 60 10.42 -17.33 -8.02
CA ASP A 60 10.07 -18.58 -7.37
C ASP A 60 10.17 -18.46 -5.85
N GLY A 61 9.21 -19.05 -5.17
CA GLY A 61 9.18 -19.00 -3.72
C GLY A 61 8.23 -17.94 -3.15
N PHE A 62 7.74 -17.06 -4.02
CA PHE A 62 6.81 -16.01 -3.62
C PHE A 62 5.53 -16.17 -4.44
N GLU A 63 4.46 -16.60 -3.80
CA GLU A 63 3.20 -16.82 -4.53
C GLU A 63 2.17 -15.73 -4.30
N PHE A 64 2.15 -15.17 -3.10
CA PHE A 64 1.09 -14.24 -2.75
C PHE A 64 1.57 -12.90 -2.21
N SER A 65 2.47 -12.91 -1.24
CA SER A 65 2.85 -11.68 -0.57
C SER A 65 4.36 -11.53 -0.49
N PRO A 66 4.93 -10.50 -1.11
CA PRO A 66 6.36 -10.23 -0.94
C PRO A 66 6.68 -9.53 0.38
N LEU A 67 5.66 -9.07 1.12
CA LEU A 67 5.88 -8.38 2.38
C LEU A 67 5.89 -9.36 3.54
N THR A 68 7.04 -9.43 4.23
CA THR A 68 7.20 -10.36 5.34
C THR A 68 6.47 -9.92 6.59
N ASP A 69 6.58 -8.64 6.91
CA ASP A 69 5.94 -8.08 8.11
C ASP A 69 5.07 -6.91 7.71
N HIS A 70 3.97 -6.72 8.43
CA HIS A 70 3.11 -5.57 8.20
C HIS A 70 3.78 -4.30 8.68
N VAL A 71 3.50 -3.20 7.98
CA VAL A 71 4.01 -1.88 8.36
C VAL A 71 2.88 -1.12 9.05
N ILE A 72 3.09 -0.78 10.31
CA ILE A 72 2.07 -0.09 11.09
C ILE A 72 2.11 1.41 10.80
N LEU A 73 0.94 1.97 10.49
CA LEU A 73 0.78 3.39 10.21
C LEU A 73 -0.02 4.02 11.35
N LYS A 74 0.66 4.77 12.20
CA LYS A 74 0.01 5.38 13.36
C LYS A 74 -0.60 6.71 12.99
N ALA A 75 -1.80 6.97 13.50
CA ALA A 75 -2.49 8.24 13.26
C ALA A 75 -1.68 9.39 13.84
N ASP A 76 -1.72 10.52 13.13
CA ASP A 76 -1.02 11.73 13.52
C ASP A 76 0.50 11.55 13.57
N ASP A 77 1.02 10.65 12.74
CA ASP A 77 2.44 10.35 12.71
C ASP A 77 2.94 10.26 11.27
N VAL A 78 4.24 10.26 11.14
CA VAL A 78 4.91 10.09 9.85
C VAL A 78 5.73 8.81 9.96
N THR A 79 5.49 7.89 9.03
CA THR A 79 6.20 6.61 9.02
C THR A 79 7.04 6.53 7.75
N GLU A 80 8.32 6.31 7.91
CA GLU A 80 9.22 6.10 6.78
C GLU A 80 9.63 4.64 6.77
N PHE A 81 9.53 3.99 5.62
CA PHE A 81 9.88 2.59 5.52
C PHE A 81 10.43 2.27 4.14
N THR A 82 11.22 1.19 4.08
CA THR A 82 11.92 0.79 2.87
C THR A 82 11.41 -0.57 2.43
N PHE A 83 11.07 -0.66 1.15
CA PHE A 83 10.78 -1.93 0.50
C PHE A 83 12.04 -2.42 -0.17
N ASP A 84 12.41 -3.65 0.12
CA ASP A 84 13.52 -4.32 -0.56
C ASP A 84 12.91 -5.48 -1.33
N TRP A 85 12.84 -5.36 -2.64
CA TRP A 85 12.25 -6.39 -3.46
C TRP A 85 13.28 -7.21 -4.23
N SER A 86 14.52 -7.20 -3.77
CA SER A 86 15.57 -7.94 -4.44
C SER A 86 15.29 -9.44 -4.50
N GLU A 87 14.64 -9.99 -3.48
CA GLU A 87 14.27 -11.40 -3.48
C GLU A 87 12.99 -11.69 -4.25
N PRO A 88 11.87 -11.01 -3.96
CA PRO A 88 10.63 -11.34 -4.68
C PRO A 88 10.63 -10.93 -6.15
N TYR A 89 11.31 -9.85 -6.52
CA TYR A 89 11.28 -9.36 -7.90
C TYR A 89 12.63 -9.25 -8.55
N GLY A 90 13.70 -9.21 -7.77
CA GLY A 90 15.03 -8.98 -8.30
C GLY A 90 15.25 -7.53 -8.66
N GLN A 91 16.15 -7.31 -9.60
CA GLN A 91 16.50 -5.98 -10.06
C GLN A 91 15.62 -5.60 -11.25
N VAL A 92 14.78 -4.58 -11.10
CA VAL A 92 13.92 -4.17 -12.20
C VAL A 92 14.71 -3.23 -13.13
N SER A 93 14.36 -3.29 -14.40
CA SER A 93 15.06 -2.48 -15.41
C SER A 93 14.59 -1.04 -15.38
N SER A 94 15.30 -0.17 -16.08
CA SER A 94 14.93 1.25 -16.16
C SER A 94 13.53 1.40 -16.71
N GLY A 95 12.79 2.34 -16.18
CA GLY A 95 11.46 2.59 -16.67
C GLY A 95 10.55 3.14 -15.60
N GLU A 96 9.28 3.27 -15.96
CA GLU A 96 8.26 3.77 -15.06
C GLU A 96 7.45 2.62 -14.51
N TYR A 97 7.21 2.66 -13.21
CA TYR A 97 6.53 1.59 -12.50
C TYR A 97 5.53 2.17 -11.52
N GLU A 98 4.74 1.30 -10.96
CA GLU A 98 3.81 1.64 -9.91
C GLU A 98 4.02 0.71 -8.74
N LEU A 99 4.08 1.30 -7.55
CA LEU A 99 4.06 0.53 -6.31
C LEU A 99 2.61 0.49 -5.87
N VAL A 100 2.07 -0.71 -5.77
CA VAL A 100 0.68 -0.92 -5.37
C VAL A 100 0.68 -1.42 -3.94
N LEU A 101 0.00 -0.70 -3.07
CA LEU A 101 -0.03 -1.00 -1.64
C LEU A 101 -1.43 -1.45 -1.23
N TRP A 102 -1.48 -2.57 -0.51
CA TRP A 102 -2.71 -3.02 0.15
C TRP A 102 -2.63 -2.60 1.60
N ILE A 103 -3.56 -1.75 2.03
CA ILE A 103 -3.58 -1.22 3.39
C ILE A 103 -4.88 -1.66 4.03
N LYS A 104 -4.77 -2.23 5.21
CA LYS A 104 -5.91 -2.77 5.92
C LYS A 104 -6.13 -2.06 7.24
N ASP A 105 -7.40 -1.85 7.56
CA ASP A 105 -7.83 -1.29 8.84
C ASP A 105 -8.03 -2.47 9.81
N ILE A 106 -7.13 -2.59 10.76
CA ILE A 106 -7.14 -3.70 11.71
C ILE A 106 -7.93 -3.28 12.95
N TYR A 107 -9.03 -3.96 13.19
CA TYR A 107 -9.89 -3.64 14.32
C TYR A 107 -10.55 -4.91 14.86
N ASP A 108 -11.04 -4.82 16.10
CA ASP A 108 -11.80 -5.92 16.70
C ASP A 108 -13.25 -5.82 16.22
N GLU A 109 -13.92 -6.96 16.19
CA GLU A 109 -15.32 -7.00 15.80
C GLU A 109 -16.19 -6.10 16.69
N SER A 110 -15.80 -5.94 17.94
CA SER A 110 -16.54 -5.09 18.86
C SER A 110 -16.49 -3.63 18.48
N GLN A 111 -15.52 -3.23 17.69
CA GLN A 111 -15.37 -1.84 17.24
C GLN A 111 -16.21 -1.54 16.01
N LYS A 112 -16.67 -2.58 15.33
CA LYS A 112 -17.42 -2.41 14.09
C LYS A 112 -18.87 -2.12 14.39
N HIS A 113 -19.36 -1.00 13.86
CA HIS A 113 -20.76 -0.64 14.05
C HIS A 113 -21.65 -1.58 13.23
N PRO A 114 -22.78 -2.04 13.78
CA PRO A 114 -23.67 -2.96 13.05
C PRO A 114 -24.16 -2.46 11.70
N LEU A 115 -24.22 -1.15 11.51
CA LEU A 115 -24.68 -0.57 10.27
C LEU A 115 -23.59 -0.46 9.22
N MET A 116 -22.37 -0.87 9.55
CA MET A 116 -21.23 -0.81 8.63
C MET A 116 -21.05 -2.10 7.84
N ARG A 117 -22.14 -2.73 7.46
CA ARG A 117 -22.02 -4.00 6.75
C ARG A 117 -21.40 -3.88 5.37
N ASN A 118 -21.35 -2.67 4.82
CA ASN A 118 -20.70 -2.44 3.54
C ASN A 118 -19.35 -1.77 3.69
N PHE A 119 -18.82 -1.78 4.89
CA PHE A 119 -17.53 -1.19 5.18
C PHE A 119 -16.42 -2.07 4.59
N TYR A 120 -15.55 -1.44 3.84
CA TYR A 120 -14.40 -2.14 3.25
C TYR A 120 -13.18 -1.85 4.12
N ASP A 121 -12.61 -2.90 4.69
CA ASP A 121 -11.48 -2.77 5.60
C ASP A 121 -10.12 -2.78 4.89
N THR A 122 -10.12 -2.86 3.57
CA THR A 122 -8.89 -2.87 2.78
C THR A 122 -9.02 -1.85 1.65
N GLN A 123 -7.98 -1.02 1.50
CA GLN A 123 -7.91 -0.07 0.40
C GLN A 123 -6.60 -0.28 -0.34
N ILE A 124 -6.61 0.03 -1.63
CA ILE A 124 -5.45 -0.12 -2.49
C ILE A 124 -4.97 1.28 -2.87
N TYR A 125 -3.69 1.54 -2.65
CA TYR A 125 -3.05 2.80 -2.98
C TYR A 125 -1.96 2.55 -4.01
N THR A 126 -1.80 3.49 -4.93
CA THR A 126 -0.81 3.36 -6.00
C THR A 126 0.13 4.55 -5.96
N VAL A 127 1.43 4.26 -5.98
CA VAL A 127 2.47 5.28 -5.98
C VAL A 127 3.33 5.06 -7.23
N ARG A 128 3.42 6.07 -8.09
CA ARG A 128 4.21 5.97 -9.32
C ARG A 128 5.65 6.33 -9.05
N PHE A 129 6.57 5.61 -9.69
CA PHE A 129 7.98 5.89 -9.53
C PHE A 129 8.74 5.53 -10.80
N THR A 130 9.95 6.08 -10.91
CA THR A 130 10.81 5.86 -12.06
C THR A 130 12.14 5.28 -11.60
N VAL A 131 12.58 4.23 -12.30
CA VAL A 131 13.90 3.63 -12.08
C VAL A 131 14.80 4.11 -13.21
N SER A 132 15.91 4.73 -12.84
CA SER A 132 16.86 5.29 -13.82
C SER A 132 17.74 4.24 -14.46
#